data_613093085c4d453e09b2f31af2769753
#
_entry.id   613093085c4d453e09b2f31af2769753
#
_cell.length_a   1.000
_cell.length_b   1.000
_cell.length_c   1.000
_cell.angle_alpha   90.00
_cell.angle_beta   90.00
_cell.angle_gamma   90.00
#
_symmetry.space_group_name_H-M   'P 1'
#
loop_
_entity.id
_entity.type
_entity.pdbx_description
1 polymer ?
#
loop_
_entity_poly.entity_id
_entity_poly.type
_entity_poly.pdbx_seq_one_letter_code
_entity_poly.pdbx_strand_id
1 'polypeptide(L)' 'MTNRSTSADFVTAFATGWPENQPEVMVLSLTTHKGVQDFAFNREQALLIARTIKETAAKLAKPKTR' A
#
# COMPACT_ATOMS: atom_id res chain seq x y z
N MET A 1 4.48 14.62 -12.69
CA MET A 1 3.74 14.21 -12.22
C MET A 1 2.76 14.88 -11.77
N THR A 2 1.91 14.73 -11.71
CA THR A 2 0.98 15.42 -11.31
C THR A 2 0.67 15.26 -10.03
N ASN A 3 0.16 16.08 -9.44
CA ASN A 3 -0.09 15.96 -8.23
C ASN A 3 -1.43 15.79 -7.98
N ARG A 4 -1.90 14.81 -7.60
CA ARG A 4 -3.17 14.59 -7.29
C ARG A 4 -3.36 14.32 -5.93
N SER A 5 -2.51 14.64 -5.07
CA SER A 5 -2.58 14.23 -3.70
C SER A 5 -3.76 14.73 -2.99
N THR A 6 -4.33 15.81 -3.41
CA THR A 6 -5.44 16.33 -2.66
C THR A 6 -6.68 15.49 -2.82
N SER A 7 -6.72 14.61 -3.81
CA SER A 7 -7.89 13.79 -3.95
C SER A 7 -7.62 12.35 -3.53
N ALA A 8 -6.53 12.08 -2.90
CA ALA A 8 -6.24 10.72 -2.48
C ALA A 8 -7.04 10.38 -1.24
N ASP A 9 -7.48 9.14 -1.16
CA ASP A 9 -8.25 8.68 -0.02
C ASP A 9 -7.32 8.07 1.00
N PHE A 10 -7.61 8.31 2.26
CA PHE A 10 -6.81 7.69 3.30
C PHE A 10 -7.15 6.21 3.40
N VAL A 11 -6.12 5.42 3.60
CA VAL A 11 -6.28 4.00 3.84
C VAL A 11 -6.53 3.82 5.33
N THR A 12 -7.65 3.20 5.67
CA THR A 12 -8.00 2.99 7.07
C THR A 12 -7.66 1.59 7.54
N ALA A 13 -7.44 0.66 6.63
CA ALA A 13 -7.04 -0.70 6.99
C ALA A 13 -6.38 -1.34 5.78
N PHE A 14 -5.57 -2.35 6.04
CA PHE A 14 -4.96 -3.07 4.94
C PHE A 14 -4.67 -4.50 5.38
N ALA A 15 -4.49 -5.36 4.42
CA ALA A 15 -4.14 -6.74 4.68
C ALA A 15 -3.37 -7.27 3.48
N THR A 16 -2.55 -8.28 3.71
CA THR A 16 -1.82 -8.92 2.62
C THR A 16 -2.00 -10.43 2.74
N GLY A 17 -1.85 -11.09 1.63
CA GLY A 17 -1.94 -12.54 1.62
C GLY A 17 -1.59 -13.06 0.25
N TRP A 18 -1.77 -14.34 0.06
CA TRP A 18 -1.55 -14.93 -1.25
C TRP A 18 -2.49 -16.10 -1.42
N PRO A 19 -2.95 -16.33 -2.66
CA PRO A 19 -3.82 -17.48 -2.93
C PRO A 19 -3.01 -18.77 -2.81
N GLU A 20 -3.65 -19.81 -2.32
CA GLU A 20 -2.93 -21.06 -2.15
C GLU A 20 -2.44 -21.64 -3.46
N ASN A 21 -3.20 -21.44 -4.52
CA ASN A 21 -2.80 -22.01 -5.78
C ASN A 21 -1.91 -21.09 -6.59
N GLN A 22 -1.54 -19.94 -6.10
CA GLN A 22 -0.63 -19.04 -6.77
C GLN A 22 0.31 -18.41 -5.76
N PRO A 23 1.23 -19.19 -5.22
CA PRO A 23 2.05 -18.67 -4.13
C PRO A 23 3.06 -17.61 -4.55
N GLU A 24 3.21 -17.38 -5.86
CA GLU A 24 4.10 -16.33 -6.28
C GLU A 24 3.39 -15.00 -6.47
N VAL A 25 2.11 -14.92 -6.19
CA VAL A 25 1.34 -13.69 -6.33
C VAL A 25 0.91 -13.22 -4.94
N MET A 26 1.11 -11.95 -4.68
CA MET A 26 0.68 -11.37 -3.43
C MET A 26 -0.54 -10.50 -3.69
N VAL A 27 -1.51 -10.55 -2.81
CA VAL A 27 -2.67 -9.67 -2.90
C VAL A 27 -2.58 -8.68 -1.75
N LEU A 28 -2.74 -7.41 -2.07
CA LEU A 28 -2.79 -6.36 -1.09
C LEU A 28 -4.19 -5.77 -1.12
N SER A 29 -4.86 -5.78 0.01
CA SER A 29 -6.20 -5.22 0.14
C SER A 29 -6.10 -3.90 0.88
N LEU A 30 -6.67 -2.87 0.31
CA LEU A 30 -6.67 -1.54 0.93
C LEU A 30 -8.11 -1.12 1.14
N THR A 31 -8.39 -0.66 2.35
CA THR A 31 -9.72 -0.20 2.70
C THR A 31 -9.70 1.32 2.85
N THR A 32 -10.64 1.98 2.22
CA THR A 32 -10.83 3.41 2.37
C THR A 32 -12.32 3.63 2.63
N HIS A 33 -12.73 4.88 2.75
CA HIS A 33 -14.14 5.15 2.96
C HIS A 33 -14.99 4.74 1.76
N LYS A 34 -14.34 4.46 0.64
CA LYS A 34 -15.07 4.02 -0.54
C LYS A 34 -15.18 2.51 -0.63
N GLY A 35 -14.60 1.79 0.29
CA GLY A 35 -14.69 0.34 0.30
C GLY A 35 -13.33 -0.32 0.20
N VAL A 36 -13.31 -1.58 -0.11
CA VAL A 36 -12.09 -2.36 -0.16
C VAL A 36 -11.71 -2.61 -1.61
N GLN A 37 -10.43 -2.44 -1.91
CA GLN A 37 -9.92 -2.81 -3.22
C GLN A 37 -8.75 -3.73 -3.07
N ASP A 38 -8.66 -4.73 -3.93
CA ASP A 38 -7.57 -5.70 -3.90
C ASP A 38 -6.68 -5.48 -5.10
N PHE A 39 -5.39 -5.60 -4.87
CA PHE A 39 -4.41 -5.46 -5.93
C PHE A 39 -3.47 -6.65 -5.89
N ALA A 40 -3.10 -7.14 -7.04
CA ALA A 40 -2.20 -8.29 -7.14
C ALA A 40 -0.84 -7.85 -7.65
N PHE A 41 0.21 -8.40 -7.05
CA PHE A 41 1.57 -8.08 -7.44
C PHE A 41 2.38 -9.36 -7.52
N ASN A 42 3.37 -9.38 -8.40
CA ASN A 42 4.33 -10.47 -8.33
C ASN A 42 5.35 -10.12 -7.24
N ARG A 43 6.25 -11.07 -6.97
CA ARG A 43 7.17 -10.89 -5.87
C ARG A 43 8.07 -9.67 -6.04
N GLU A 44 8.58 -9.48 -7.24
CA GLU A 44 9.50 -8.38 -7.46
C GLU A 44 8.82 -7.04 -7.32
N GLN A 45 7.60 -6.92 -7.83
CA GLN A 45 6.86 -5.69 -7.69
C GLN A 45 6.54 -5.43 -6.22
N ALA A 46 6.15 -6.47 -5.49
CA ALA A 46 5.81 -6.28 -4.09
C ALA A 46 7.00 -5.81 -3.29
N LEU A 47 8.17 -6.38 -3.55
CA LEU A 47 9.36 -5.97 -2.83
C LEU A 47 9.78 -4.55 -3.19
N LEU A 48 9.63 -4.17 -4.44
CA LEU A 48 9.98 -2.83 -4.86
C LEU A 48 9.03 -1.80 -4.25
N ILE A 49 7.74 -2.11 -4.26
CA ILE A 49 6.76 -1.21 -3.67
C ILE A 49 7.02 -1.05 -2.19
N ALA A 50 7.31 -2.14 -1.50
CA ALA A 50 7.57 -2.07 -0.06
C ALA A 50 8.78 -1.19 0.23
N ARG A 51 9.84 -1.32 -0.57
CA ARG A 51 11.02 -0.52 -0.36
C ARG A 51 10.74 0.95 -0.64
N THR A 52 10.03 1.22 -1.71
CA THR A 52 9.71 2.60 -2.08
C THR A 52 8.85 3.25 -1.01
N ILE A 53 7.86 2.53 -0.50
CA ILE A 53 7.02 3.06 0.54
C ILE A 53 7.84 3.34 1.79
N LYS A 54 8.72 2.42 2.15
CA LYS A 54 9.53 2.59 3.33
C LYS A 54 10.42 3.83 3.21
N GLU A 55 11.02 4.02 2.04
CA GLU A 55 11.89 5.15 1.82
C GLU A 55 11.13 6.47 1.90
N THR A 56 9.96 6.51 1.31
CA THR A 56 9.17 7.74 1.33
C THR A 56 8.64 8.00 2.74
N ALA A 57 8.18 6.95 3.41
CA ALA A 57 7.65 7.13 4.75
C ALA A 57 8.71 7.66 5.70
N ALA A 58 9.96 7.28 5.48
CA ALA A 58 11.03 7.75 6.34
C ALA A 58 11.28 9.24 6.18
N LYS A 59 10.82 9.83 5.08
CA LYS A 59 10.99 11.26 4.85
C LYS A 59 9.84 12.07 5.41
N LEU A 60 8.78 11.43 5.87
CA LEU A 60 7.64 12.18 6.38
C LEU A 60 7.98 12.73 7.76
N ALA A 61 7.40 13.87 8.06
CA ALA A 61 7.60 14.48 9.36
C ALA A 61 6.96 13.62 10.43
N LYS A 62 7.62 13.51 11.57
CA LYS A 62 7.03 12.73 12.64
C LYS A 62 5.90 13.51 13.27
N PRO A 63 4.86 12.82 13.69
CA PRO A 63 3.74 13.54 14.30
C PRO A 63 4.20 14.12 15.63
N LYS A 64 3.60 15.26 16.02
CA LYS A 64 3.88 15.82 17.27
C LYS A 64 3.09 15.14 18.26
N THR A 65 3.62 14.57 19.22
CA THR A 65 2.79 13.92 20.17
C THR A 65 3.00 14.54 21.42
N ARG A 66 2.69 14.63 21.89
CA ARG A 66 2.85 15.06 22.96
C ARG A 66 2.93 14.96 23.48
#